data_67b2ba0db7757fda1d73d989edb65d5b
#
_entry.id   67b2ba0db7757fda1d73d989edb65d5b
#
_cell.length_a   1.000
_cell.length_b   1.000
_cell.length_c   1.000
_cell.angle_alpha   90.00
_cell.angle_beta   90.00
_cell.angle_gamma   90.00
#
_symmetry.space_group_name_H-M   'P 1'
#
loop_
_entity.id
_entity.type
_entity.pdbx_description
1 polymer ?
#
loop_
_entity_poly.entity_id
_entity_poly.type
_entity_poly.pdbx_seq_one_letter_code
_entity_poly.pdbx_strand_id
1 'polypeptide(L)'
;VKPAPFDYVRPTDLAGAVAALAAPDSKVLAGGQSLVPLLSMRLAAPSLVVDINGVPGLDTITEVGGGVRVGALARHTAVLESPLLARVQPLVPAALAHVAHPTIRNRGTTVGSLVHADAAAEMPVVLRLLEGSLDVEGPAGRRTIGARELFVGPLESAVGPDEIAVSAFFPALPAGAGVAFDEVARRHGDYALVGAGAVVDGDRIRVGYLSVSDVPVVVDLTGVAPADRADAALEHLDAATDIHSTAAYRRQLVRVLTDRVVAVATRNATAQGGGR
;
A
#
# COMPACT_ATOMS: atom_id res chain seq x y z
N VAL A 1 9.23 -11.14 -23.17
CA VAL A 1 9.59 -12.57 -23.29
C VAL A 1 8.35 -13.40 -23.00
N LYS A 2 8.23 -14.60 -23.57
CA LYS A 2 7.11 -15.52 -23.30
C LYS A 2 7.27 -16.12 -21.90
N PRO A 3 6.21 -16.13 -21.04
CA PRO A 3 6.22 -16.77 -19.74
C PRO A 3 6.58 -18.27 -19.81
N ALA A 4 7.00 -18.85 -18.68
CA ALA A 4 6.98 -20.30 -18.52
C ALA A 4 5.54 -20.81 -18.69
N PRO A 5 5.33 -22.08 -19.10
CA PRO A 5 3.98 -22.67 -19.16
C PRO A 5 3.34 -22.66 -17.77
N PHE A 6 2.05 -22.37 -17.70
CA PHE A 6 1.22 -22.49 -16.51
C PHE A 6 -0.21 -22.84 -16.91
N ASP A 7 -0.93 -23.48 -16.02
CA ASP A 7 -2.36 -23.67 -16.13
C ASP A 7 -3.10 -22.41 -15.66
N TYR A 8 -4.32 -22.21 -16.18
CA TYR A 8 -5.13 -21.04 -15.86
C TYR A 8 -6.55 -21.46 -15.52
N VAL A 9 -7.05 -20.96 -14.39
CA VAL A 9 -8.45 -21.12 -13.99
C VAL A 9 -9.04 -19.77 -13.61
N ARG A 10 -10.34 -19.61 -13.87
CA ARG A 10 -11.09 -18.41 -13.51
C ARG A 10 -12.36 -18.79 -12.76
N PRO A 11 -12.26 -19.00 -11.45
CA PRO A 11 -13.41 -19.31 -10.60
C PRO A 11 -14.46 -18.21 -10.63
N THR A 12 -15.73 -18.60 -10.42
CA THR A 12 -16.87 -17.68 -10.38
C THR A 12 -17.34 -17.36 -8.97
N ASP A 13 -16.74 -17.97 -7.97
CA ASP A 13 -16.98 -17.71 -6.56
C ASP A 13 -15.69 -17.83 -5.73
N LEU A 14 -15.73 -17.31 -4.50
CA LEU A 14 -14.57 -17.28 -3.63
C LEU A 14 -14.15 -18.66 -3.14
N ALA A 15 -15.09 -19.54 -2.86
CA ALA A 15 -14.80 -20.90 -2.39
C ALA A 15 -14.06 -21.71 -3.46
N GLY A 16 -14.50 -21.62 -4.73
CA GLY A 16 -13.80 -22.21 -5.86
C GLY A 16 -12.40 -21.61 -6.08
N ALA A 17 -12.23 -20.31 -5.82
CA ALA A 17 -10.93 -19.66 -5.93
C ALA A 17 -9.96 -20.16 -4.82
N VAL A 18 -10.42 -20.27 -3.58
CA VAL A 18 -9.64 -20.83 -2.45
C VAL A 18 -9.29 -22.30 -2.73
N ALA A 19 -10.27 -23.10 -3.19
CA ALA A 19 -10.02 -24.50 -3.52
C ALA A 19 -8.97 -24.67 -4.63
N ALA A 20 -8.94 -23.78 -5.63
CA ALA A 20 -7.94 -23.82 -6.69
C ALA A 20 -6.52 -23.51 -6.19
N LEU A 21 -6.36 -22.69 -5.14
CA LEU A 21 -5.07 -22.39 -4.53
C LEU A 21 -4.45 -23.57 -3.76
N ALA A 22 -5.18 -24.62 -3.47
CA ALA A 22 -4.64 -25.85 -2.91
C ALA A 22 -3.65 -26.56 -3.86
N ALA A 23 -3.64 -26.20 -5.15
CA ALA A 23 -2.64 -26.70 -6.10
C ALA A 23 -1.25 -26.14 -5.75
N PRO A 24 -0.20 -26.98 -5.75
CA PRO A 24 1.17 -26.50 -5.50
C PRO A 24 1.57 -25.37 -6.46
N ASP A 25 2.37 -24.44 -5.96
CA ASP A 25 2.90 -23.30 -6.75
C ASP A 25 1.83 -22.48 -7.49
N SER A 26 0.62 -22.40 -6.94
CA SER A 26 -0.44 -21.54 -7.46
C SER A 26 -0.20 -20.07 -7.11
N LYS A 27 -0.71 -19.16 -7.96
CA LYS A 27 -0.66 -17.70 -7.72
C LYS A 27 -1.97 -17.03 -8.09
N VAL A 28 -2.43 -16.13 -7.22
CA VAL A 28 -3.62 -15.30 -7.46
C VAL A 28 -3.33 -14.24 -8.51
N LEU A 29 -4.22 -14.09 -9.47
CA LEU A 29 -4.23 -12.99 -10.43
C LEU A 29 -5.43 -12.06 -10.13
N ALA A 30 -5.13 -10.82 -9.71
CA ALA A 30 -6.10 -9.74 -9.58
C ALA A 30 -5.91 -8.71 -10.72
N GLY A 31 -5.24 -7.58 -10.47
CA GLY A 31 -4.95 -6.56 -11.48
C GLY A 31 -3.88 -6.94 -12.50
N GLY A 32 -2.98 -7.84 -12.14
CA GLY A 32 -1.93 -8.38 -13.01
C GLY A 32 -0.75 -7.42 -13.26
N GLN A 33 -0.73 -6.21 -12.67
CA GLN A 33 0.26 -5.20 -13.03
C GLN A 33 1.66 -5.45 -12.46
N SER A 34 1.77 -6.30 -11.45
CA SER A 34 3.06 -6.85 -10.97
C SER A 34 3.25 -8.28 -11.48
N LEU A 35 2.25 -9.17 -11.33
CA LEU A 35 2.40 -10.59 -11.64
C LEU A 35 2.68 -10.84 -13.13
N VAL A 36 1.96 -10.18 -14.06
CA VAL A 36 2.15 -10.43 -15.50
C VAL A 36 3.55 -10.02 -15.99
N PRO A 37 4.11 -8.87 -15.62
CA PRO A 37 5.52 -8.56 -15.87
C PRO A 37 6.49 -9.61 -15.30
N LEU A 38 6.29 -10.05 -14.03
CA LEU A 38 7.14 -11.08 -13.42
C LEU A 38 7.07 -12.42 -14.18
N LEU A 39 5.88 -12.83 -14.62
CA LEU A 39 5.72 -14.00 -15.49
C LEU A 39 6.49 -13.83 -16.81
N SER A 40 6.35 -12.66 -17.45
CA SER A 40 7.02 -12.36 -18.73
C SER A 40 8.55 -12.33 -18.60
N MET A 41 9.07 -11.85 -17.48
CA MET A 41 10.50 -11.85 -17.16
C MET A 41 11.00 -13.19 -16.62
N ARG A 42 10.11 -14.16 -16.37
CA ARG A 42 10.38 -15.46 -15.72
C ARG A 42 10.96 -15.33 -14.30
N LEU A 43 10.64 -14.26 -13.62
CA LEU A 43 10.93 -14.06 -12.20
C LEU A 43 9.86 -14.72 -11.30
N ALA A 44 8.69 -15.01 -11.87
CA ALA A 44 7.69 -15.91 -11.31
C ALA A 44 7.34 -16.98 -12.33
N ALA A 45 7.21 -18.23 -11.87
CA ALA A 45 6.90 -19.39 -12.72
C ALA A 45 5.94 -20.33 -12.01
N PRO A 46 4.71 -19.85 -11.65
CA PRO A 46 3.72 -20.70 -10.99
C PRO A 46 3.26 -21.82 -11.93
N SER A 47 2.84 -22.95 -11.35
CA SER A 47 2.19 -24.03 -12.10
C SER A 47 0.76 -23.69 -12.48
N LEU A 48 0.06 -22.89 -11.63
CA LEU A 48 -1.33 -22.49 -11.82
C LEU A 48 -1.52 -21.00 -11.53
N VAL A 49 -2.24 -20.30 -12.41
CA VAL A 49 -2.71 -18.94 -12.19
C VAL A 49 -4.21 -18.97 -11.92
N VAL A 50 -4.61 -18.50 -10.74
CA VAL A 50 -6.01 -18.42 -10.28
C VAL A 50 -6.50 -16.98 -10.47
N ASP A 51 -7.28 -16.73 -11.50
CA ASP A 51 -7.82 -15.41 -11.83
C ASP A 51 -9.10 -15.13 -11.05
N ILE A 52 -9.01 -14.26 -10.04
CA ILE A 52 -10.15 -13.90 -9.19
C ILE A 52 -11.07 -12.83 -9.81
N ASN A 53 -10.77 -12.31 -11.01
CA ASN A 53 -11.64 -11.32 -11.68
C ASN A 53 -13.03 -11.88 -12.07
N GLY A 54 -13.26 -13.18 -11.93
CA GLY A 54 -14.57 -13.81 -12.08
C GLY A 54 -15.41 -13.83 -10.81
N VAL A 55 -14.83 -13.52 -9.65
CA VAL A 55 -15.50 -13.58 -8.33
C VAL A 55 -16.27 -12.28 -8.09
N PRO A 56 -17.60 -12.30 -7.94
CA PRO A 56 -18.40 -11.10 -7.72
C PRO A 56 -18.18 -10.52 -6.31
N GLY A 57 -18.42 -9.20 -6.17
CA GLY A 57 -18.43 -8.50 -4.89
C GLY A 57 -17.06 -8.15 -4.31
N LEU A 58 -15.97 -8.48 -5.01
CA LEU A 58 -14.60 -8.13 -4.59
C LEU A 58 -14.14 -6.74 -5.06
N ASP A 59 -14.94 -6.02 -5.82
CA ASP A 59 -14.61 -4.69 -6.38
C ASP A 59 -15.25 -3.52 -5.62
N THR A 60 -15.82 -3.77 -4.45
CA THR A 60 -16.57 -2.80 -3.66
C THR A 60 -15.67 -1.82 -2.90
N ILE A 61 -16.16 -0.59 -2.71
CA ILE A 61 -15.60 0.42 -1.80
C ILE A 61 -16.75 0.86 -0.90
N THR A 62 -16.70 0.50 0.39
CA THR A 62 -17.82 0.69 1.32
C THR A 62 -17.39 1.35 2.61
N GLU A 63 -18.21 2.26 3.13
CA GLU A 63 -18.04 2.77 4.48
C GLU A 63 -18.46 1.71 5.49
N VAL A 64 -17.60 1.42 6.43
CA VAL A 64 -17.86 0.49 7.53
C VAL A 64 -17.46 1.16 8.84
N GLY A 65 -17.96 0.67 9.96
CA GLY A 65 -17.74 1.33 11.25
C GLY A 65 -16.29 1.75 11.47
N GLY A 66 -16.06 3.07 11.49
CA GLY A 66 -14.73 3.65 11.74
C GLY A 66 -13.79 3.75 10.55
N GLY A 67 -14.23 3.53 9.31
CA GLY A 67 -13.35 3.67 8.14
C GLY A 67 -13.96 3.22 6.81
N VAL A 68 -13.09 2.87 5.87
CA VAL A 68 -13.47 2.40 4.53
C VAL A 68 -12.87 1.02 4.26
N ARG A 69 -13.70 0.10 3.78
CA ARG A 69 -13.28 -1.20 3.27
C ARG A 69 -13.17 -1.14 1.74
N VAL A 70 -12.02 -1.57 1.23
CA VAL A 70 -11.69 -1.62 -0.20
C VAL A 70 -11.51 -3.08 -0.59
N GLY A 71 -12.31 -3.57 -1.52
CA GLY A 71 -12.28 -4.97 -1.98
C GLY A 71 -11.05 -5.30 -2.84
N ALA A 72 -10.73 -6.59 -2.94
CA ALA A 72 -9.55 -7.13 -3.61
C ALA A 72 -9.43 -6.71 -5.09
N LEU A 73 -10.55 -6.50 -5.77
CA LEU A 73 -10.62 -6.14 -7.18
C LEU A 73 -10.90 -4.65 -7.42
N ALA A 74 -11.04 -3.83 -6.37
CA ALA A 74 -11.17 -2.39 -6.51
C ALA A 74 -9.92 -1.82 -7.18
N ARG A 75 -10.10 -1.25 -8.37
CA ARG A 75 -9.00 -0.69 -9.17
C ARG A 75 -8.46 0.55 -8.52
N HIS A 76 -7.15 0.79 -8.66
CA HIS A 76 -6.52 2.01 -8.15
C HIS A 76 -7.26 3.28 -8.61
N THR A 77 -7.72 3.33 -9.87
CA THR A 77 -8.50 4.47 -10.39
C THR A 77 -9.80 4.66 -9.60
N ALA A 78 -10.56 3.60 -9.35
CA ALA A 78 -11.82 3.69 -8.59
C ALA A 78 -11.59 4.13 -7.14
N VAL A 79 -10.49 3.70 -6.52
CA VAL A 79 -10.10 4.09 -5.15
C VAL A 79 -9.62 5.54 -5.14
N LEU A 80 -8.79 5.96 -6.10
CA LEU A 80 -8.30 7.33 -6.26
C LEU A 80 -9.45 8.34 -6.44
N GLU A 81 -10.44 8.00 -7.26
CA GLU A 81 -11.56 8.86 -7.62
C GLU A 81 -12.75 8.75 -6.65
N SER A 82 -12.64 7.94 -5.60
CA SER A 82 -13.72 7.70 -4.63
C SER A 82 -13.99 8.94 -3.77
N PRO A 83 -15.18 9.56 -3.87
CA PRO A 83 -15.57 10.66 -2.98
C PRO A 83 -15.64 10.22 -1.50
N LEU A 84 -15.93 8.94 -1.27
CA LEU A 84 -15.95 8.34 0.06
C LEU A 84 -14.56 8.39 0.70
N LEU A 85 -13.54 7.91 -0.02
CA LEU A 85 -12.17 7.94 0.48
C LEU A 85 -11.62 9.36 0.62
N ALA A 86 -11.93 10.24 -0.32
CA ALA A 86 -11.55 11.66 -0.22
C ALA A 86 -12.09 12.32 1.06
N ARG A 87 -13.29 11.92 1.51
CA ARG A 87 -13.94 12.43 2.72
C ARG A 87 -13.45 11.73 4.00
N VAL A 88 -13.36 10.39 3.98
CA VAL A 88 -13.15 9.57 5.19
C VAL A 88 -11.68 9.35 5.49
N GLN A 89 -10.86 9.11 4.45
CA GLN A 89 -9.43 8.86 4.59
C GLN A 89 -8.64 9.44 3.41
N PRO A 90 -8.43 10.77 3.40
CA PRO A 90 -7.81 11.48 2.26
C PRO A 90 -6.35 11.11 1.98
N LEU A 91 -5.64 10.45 2.91
CA LEU A 91 -4.27 9.98 2.64
C LEU A 91 -4.23 8.91 1.54
N VAL A 92 -5.28 8.07 1.44
CA VAL A 92 -5.35 7.00 0.43
C VAL A 92 -5.35 7.57 -0.99
N PRO A 93 -6.30 8.46 -1.40
CA PRO A 93 -6.24 9.06 -2.73
C PRO A 93 -5.02 9.97 -2.92
N ALA A 94 -4.51 10.65 -1.88
CA ALA A 94 -3.29 11.45 -1.98
C ALA A 94 -2.08 10.62 -2.41
N ALA A 95 -1.87 9.45 -1.82
CA ALA A 95 -0.81 8.52 -2.21
C ALA A 95 -1.07 7.86 -3.58
N LEU A 96 -2.32 7.47 -3.87
CA LEU A 96 -2.67 6.87 -5.16
C LEU A 96 -2.45 7.78 -6.36
N ALA A 97 -2.44 9.10 -6.18
CA ALA A 97 -2.12 10.05 -7.23
C ALA A 97 -0.68 9.89 -7.76
N HIS A 98 0.23 9.35 -6.95
CA HIS A 98 1.62 9.06 -7.31
C HIS A 98 1.80 7.70 -7.99
N VAL A 99 0.90 6.74 -7.72
CA VAL A 99 1.01 5.36 -8.25
C VAL A 99 0.99 5.37 -9.77
N ALA A 100 2.11 5.07 -10.40
CA ALA A 100 2.23 4.75 -11.82
C ALA A 100 1.46 5.72 -12.77
N HIS A 101 0.97 5.19 -13.87
CA HIS A 101 0.19 5.91 -14.89
C HIS A 101 -1.27 5.43 -14.96
N PRO A 102 -2.21 6.19 -15.56
CA PRO A 102 -3.61 5.80 -15.66
C PRO A 102 -3.83 4.40 -16.22
N THR A 103 -3.04 3.98 -17.22
CA THR A 103 -3.11 2.62 -17.80
C THR A 103 -2.86 1.51 -16.78
N ILE A 104 -1.93 1.73 -15.86
CA ILE A 104 -1.62 0.82 -14.76
C ILE A 104 -2.73 0.89 -13.71
N ARG A 105 -3.15 2.11 -13.29
CA ARG A 105 -4.21 2.28 -12.27
C ARG A 105 -5.57 1.72 -12.70
N ASN A 106 -5.88 1.71 -13.98
CA ASN A 106 -7.11 1.12 -14.53
C ASN A 106 -7.18 -0.40 -14.40
N ARG A 107 -6.05 -1.07 -14.20
CA ARG A 107 -5.94 -2.53 -14.05
C ARG A 107 -5.48 -2.94 -12.66
N GLY A 108 -4.47 -2.29 -12.12
CA GLY A 108 -3.91 -2.53 -10.80
C GLY A 108 -4.98 -2.39 -9.71
N THR A 109 -4.87 -3.19 -8.64
CA THR A 109 -5.78 -3.17 -7.50
C THR A 109 -5.04 -2.73 -6.24
N THR A 110 -5.71 -1.96 -5.39
CA THR A 110 -5.12 -1.47 -4.14
C THR A 110 -4.72 -2.62 -3.22
N VAL A 111 -5.58 -3.62 -3.08
CA VAL A 111 -5.28 -4.83 -2.28
C VAL A 111 -4.15 -5.65 -2.91
N GLY A 112 -4.09 -5.75 -4.25
CA GLY A 112 -3.00 -6.43 -4.94
C GLY A 112 -1.63 -5.79 -4.66
N SER A 113 -1.56 -4.45 -4.57
CA SER A 113 -0.34 -3.74 -4.17
C SER A 113 0.09 -4.07 -2.74
N LEU A 114 -0.88 -4.18 -1.80
CA LEU A 114 -0.61 -4.57 -0.41
C LEU A 114 -0.06 -5.99 -0.30
N VAL A 115 -0.65 -6.94 -1.02
CA VAL A 115 -0.20 -8.35 -1.01
C VAL A 115 1.14 -8.53 -1.70
N HIS A 116 1.41 -7.73 -2.73
CA HIS A 116 2.70 -7.72 -3.42
C HIS A 116 3.85 -7.26 -2.52
N ALA A 117 3.55 -6.41 -1.54
CA ALA A 117 4.46 -5.97 -0.48
C ALA A 117 5.77 -5.36 -1.01
N ASP A 118 5.74 -4.66 -2.15
CA ASP A 118 6.90 -3.91 -2.63
C ASP A 118 7.17 -2.74 -1.68
N ALA A 119 8.39 -2.69 -1.12
CA ALA A 119 8.80 -1.64 -0.20
C ALA A 119 8.86 -0.24 -0.86
N ALA A 120 8.90 -0.18 -2.19
CA ALA A 120 8.87 1.06 -2.97
C ALA A 120 7.45 1.48 -3.40
N ALA A 121 6.42 0.68 -3.06
CA ALA A 121 5.03 1.01 -3.38
C ALA A 121 4.40 1.89 -2.28
N GLU A 122 3.49 2.77 -2.69
CA GLU A 122 2.85 3.78 -1.86
C GLU A 122 1.82 3.18 -0.89
N MET A 123 1.03 2.20 -1.35
CA MET A 123 -0.08 1.66 -0.56
C MET A 123 0.33 0.86 0.68
N PRO A 124 1.43 0.08 0.68
CA PRO A 124 1.94 -0.57 1.88
C PRO A 124 2.25 0.40 3.03
N VAL A 125 2.95 1.51 2.76
CA VAL A 125 3.25 2.50 3.81
C VAL A 125 1.99 3.22 4.28
N VAL A 126 1.04 3.52 3.39
CA VAL A 126 -0.23 4.13 3.75
C VAL A 126 -1.02 3.24 4.70
N LEU A 127 -1.17 1.94 4.38
CA LEU A 127 -1.88 1.01 5.26
C LEU A 127 -1.22 0.92 6.63
N ARG A 128 0.13 0.85 6.66
CA ARG A 128 0.89 0.76 7.90
C ARG A 128 0.82 2.04 8.74
N LEU A 129 0.90 3.21 8.11
CA LEU A 129 0.79 4.51 8.77
C LEU A 129 -0.60 4.73 9.38
N LEU A 130 -1.65 4.25 8.71
CA LEU A 130 -3.02 4.31 9.17
C LEU A 130 -3.40 3.21 10.17
N GLU A 131 -2.51 2.25 10.44
CA GLU A 131 -2.79 1.07 11.27
C GLU A 131 -4.02 0.29 10.76
N GLY A 132 -4.14 0.20 9.44
CA GLY A 132 -5.20 -0.54 8.78
C GLY A 132 -5.00 -2.05 8.85
N SER A 133 -5.80 -2.79 8.10
CA SER A 133 -5.74 -4.25 8.09
C SER A 133 -6.11 -4.84 6.74
N LEU A 134 -5.80 -6.12 6.57
CA LEU A 134 -6.14 -6.93 5.41
C LEU A 134 -6.98 -8.14 5.86
N ASP A 135 -8.15 -8.33 5.24
CA ASP A 135 -8.94 -9.55 5.43
C ASP A 135 -8.54 -10.57 4.36
N VAL A 136 -8.27 -11.78 4.80
CA VAL A 136 -7.92 -12.92 3.94
C VAL A 136 -8.90 -14.08 4.16
N GLU A 137 -9.12 -14.87 3.11
CA GLU A 137 -9.93 -16.08 3.12
C GLU A 137 -9.07 -17.25 2.66
N GLY A 138 -9.06 -18.32 3.45
CA GLY A 138 -8.33 -19.55 3.15
C GLY A 138 -9.12 -20.79 3.56
N PRO A 139 -8.54 -21.99 3.47
CA PRO A 139 -9.22 -23.25 3.84
C PRO A 139 -9.69 -23.30 5.30
N ALA A 140 -9.00 -22.58 6.19
CA ALA A 140 -9.37 -22.45 7.61
C ALA A 140 -10.44 -21.38 7.87
N GLY A 141 -10.94 -20.73 6.83
CA GLY A 141 -11.88 -19.61 6.91
C GLY A 141 -11.21 -18.25 6.87
N ARG A 142 -11.96 -17.24 7.29
CA ARG A 142 -11.52 -15.82 7.23
C ARG A 142 -10.72 -15.44 8.46
N ARG A 143 -9.63 -14.67 8.22
CA ARG A 143 -8.87 -13.98 9.27
C ARG A 143 -8.48 -12.57 8.84
N THR A 144 -8.12 -11.76 9.82
CA THR A 144 -7.63 -10.39 9.58
C THR A 144 -6.16 -10.29 9.97
N ILE A 145 -5.36 -9.64 9.12
CA ILE A 145 -3.94 -9.37 9.35
C ILE A 145 -3.79 -7.87 9.57
N GLY A 146 -3.27 -7.46 10.73
CA GLY A 146 -2.97 -6.06 11.02
C GLY A 146 -1.80 -5.54 10.16
N ALA A 147 -1.82 -4.26 9.82
CA ALA A 147 -0.79 -3.67 8.96
C ALA A 147 0.63 -3.78 9.55
N ARG A 148 0.78 -3.91 10.87
CA ARG A 148 2.08 -4.09 11.54
C ARG A 148 2.70 -5.46 11.25
N GLU A 149 1.86 -6.46 11.02
CA GLU A 149 2.24 -7.85 10.81
C GLU A 149 2.26 -8.24 9.33
N LEU A 150 1.64 -7.41 8.48
CA LEU A 150 1.42 -7.75 7.08
C LEU A 150 2.71 -7.82 6.24
N PHE A 151 3.65 -6.92 6.47
CA PHE A 151 4.87 -6.80 5.65
C PHE A 151 6.05 -7.44 6.40
N VAL A 152 6.44 -8.65 5.97
CA VAL A 152 7.44 -9.47 6.68
C VAL A 152 8.83 -9.39 6.06
N GLY A 153 8.92 -9.02 4.79
CA GLY A 153 10.19 -8.87 4.06
C GLY A 153 9.99 -8.25 2.68
N PRO A 154 11.07 -8.09 1.90
CA PRO A 154 11.00 -7.58 0.54
C PRO A 154 10.11 -8.46 -0.34
N LEU A 155 9.05 -7.89 -0.93
CA LEU A 155 8.06 -8.60 -1.74
C LEU A 155 7.41 -9.80 -1.01
N GLU A 156 7.35 -9.74 0.32
CA GLU A 156 6.82 -10.81 1.15
C GLU A 156 5.78 -10.26 2.14
N SER A 157 4.55 -10.79 2.04
CA SER A 157 3.45 -10.48 2.95
C SER A 157 3.10 -11.70 3.80
N ALA A 158 2.45 -11.47 4.95
CA ALA A 158 1.95 -12.52 5.85
C ALA A 158 0.71 -13.25 5.32
N VAL A 159 0.32 -13.02 4.06
CA VAL A 159 -0.76 -13.77 3.40
C VAL A 159 -0.24 -15.16 3.04
N GLY A 160 -0.93 -16.20 3.49
CA GLY A 160 -0.55 -17.59 3.21
C GLY A 160 -0.65 -17.95 1.73
N PRO A 161 0.08 -18.98 1.29
CA PRO A 161 0.06 -19.42 -0.13
C PRO A 161 -1.30 -19.94 -0.57
N ASP A 162 -2.15 -20.39 0.34
CA ASP A 162 -3.51 -20.91 0.15
C ASP A 162 -4.60 -19.92 0.55
N GLU A 163 -4.23 -18.64 0.76
CA GLU A 163 -5.14 -17.57 1.14
C GLU A 163 -5.32 -16.55 0.03
N ILE A 164 -6.52 -15.99 -0.05
CA ILE A 164 -6.87 -14.87 -0.93
C ILE A 164 -7.16 -13.65 -0.08
N ALA A 165 -6.44 -12.56 -0.31
CA ALA A 165 -6.82 -11.27 0.24
C ALA A 165 -8.13 -10.82 -0.40
N VAL A 166 -9.16 -10.59 0.42
CA VAL A 166 -10.51 -10.25 -0.06
C VAL A 166 -10.83 -8.77 0.11
N SER A 167 -10.25 -8.10 1.09
CA SER A 167 -10.42 -6.65 1.29
C SER A 167 -9.32 -6.07 2.17
N ALA A 168 -9.09 -4.74 2.05
CA ALA A 168 -8.32 -3.96 2.99
C ALA A 168 -9.22 -2.96 3.72
N PHE A 169 -8.94 -2.73 4.99
CA PHE A 169 -9.61 -1.72 5.81
C PHE A 169 -8.68 -0.55 6.10
N PHE A 170 -9.13 0.64 5.77
CA PHE A 170 -8.46 1.90 6.06
C PHE A 170 -9.26 2.68 7.11
N PRO A 171 -8.73 2.83 8.35
CA PRO A 171 -9.39 3.61 9.38
C PRO A 171 -9.68 5.05 8.95
N ALA A 172 -10.79 5.60 9.41
CA ALA A 172 -11.13 7.00 9.17
C ALA A 172 -10.08 7.94 9.79
N LEU A 173 -9.83 9.05 9.13
CA LEU A 173 -8.99 10.09 9.69
C LEU A 173 -9.71 10.72 10.89
N PRO A 174 -9.08 10.86 12.07
CA PRO A 174 -9.67 11.55 13.20
C PRO A 174 -10.08 12.99 12.86
N ALA A 175 -11.15 13.46 13.45
CA ALA A 175 -11.61 14.84 13.23
C ALA A 175 -10.55 15.84 13.68
N GLY A 176 -10.20 16.79 12.81
CA GLY A 176 -9.16 17.77 13.06
C GLY A 176 -7.74 17.29 12.76
N ALA A 177 -7.54 16.01 12.44
CA ALA A 177 -6.26 15.52 11.97
C ALA A 177 -6.00 15.93 10.52
N GLY A 178 -4.73 16.11 10.18
CA GLY A 178 -4.30 16.40 8.81
C GLY A 178 -3.36 15.33 8.28
N VAL A 179 -3.37 15.17 6.97
CA VAL A 179 -2.50 14.22 6.27
C VAL A 179 -1.78 14.87 5.11
N ALA A 180 -0.64 14.29 4.73
CA ALA A 180 0.08 14.62 3.52
C ALA A 180 0.83 13.40 3.00
N PHE A 181 1.08 13.39 1.70
CA PHE A 181 1.95 12.42 1.03
C PHE A 181 2.78 13.14 -0.03
N ASP A 182 4.04 12.81 -0.14
CA ASP A 182 4.94 13.31 -1.18
C ASP A 182 6.07 12.30 -1.42
N GLU A 183 6.61 12.31 -2.63
CA GLU A 183 7.71 11.43 -3.00
C GLU A 183 8.63 12.07 -4.04
N VAL A 184 9.83 11.54 -4.13
CA VAL A 184 10.78 11.86 -5.17
C VAL A 184 11.05 10.62 -6.00
N ALA A 185 10.69 10.67 -7.28
CA ALA A 185 10.99 9.66 -8.28
C ALA A 185 11.82 10.27 -9.42
N ARG A 186 12.41 9.46 -10.27
CA ARG A 186 13.15 9.94 -11.45
C ARG A 186 12.23 10.59 -12.50
N ARG A 187 11.04 10.05 -12.65
CA ARG A 187 9.96 10.55 -13.53
C ARG A 187 8.63 10.30 -12.83
N HIS A 188 7.65 11.09 -13.14
CA HIS A 188 6.29 10.85 -12.63
C HIS A 188 5.79 9.45 -13.03
N GLY A 189 5.32 8.70 -12.04
CA GLY A 189 4.85 7.33 -12.20
C GLY A 189 5.92 6.23 -12.18
N ASP A 190 7.22 6.57 -12.07
CA ASP A 190 8.26 5.61 -11.69
C ASP A 190 8.16 5.32 -10.19
N TYR A 191 8.71 4.18 -9.74
CA TYR A 191 8.88 3.91 -8.31
C TYR A 191 9.68 5.02 -7.62
N ALA A 192 9.26 5.37 -6.41
CA ALA A 192 9.93 6.39 -5.62
C ALA A 192 11.37 6.01 -5.29
N LEU A 193 12.28 6.98 -5.35
CA LEU A 193 13.61 6.87 -4.72
C LEU A 193 13.46 6.94 -3.20
N VAL A 194 12.58 7.81 -2.71
CA VAL A 194 12.08 7.91 -1.34
C VAL A 194 10.69 8.53 -1.42
N GLY A 195 9.73 8.00 -0.67
CA GLY A 195 8.46 8.64 -0.41
C GLY A 195 8.16 8.72 1.08
N ALA A 196 7.31 9.66 1.47
CA ALA A 196 6.87 9.84 2.84
C ALA A 196 5.38 10.22 2.90
N GLY A 197 4.67 9.65 3.88
CA GLY A 197 3.34 10.07 4.27
C GLY A 197 3.32 10.52 5.72
N ALA A 198 2.52 11.54 6.06
CA ALA A 198 2.37 12.00 7.43
C ALA A 198 0.91 12.02 7.87
N VAL A 199 0.69 11.73 9.16
CA VAL A 199 -0.56 11.98 9.89
C VAL A 199 -0.22 12.83 11.10
N VAL A 200 -0.89 13.99 11.21
CA VAL A 200 -0.80 14.91 12.34
C VAL A 200 -2.16 15.00 12.98
N ASP A 201 -2.24 14.65 14.27
CA ASP A 201 -3.48 14.65 15.07
C ASP A 201 -3.18 15.29 16.43
N GLY A 202 -3.53 16.57 16.57
CA GLY A 202 -3.07 17.39 17.68
C GLY A 202 -1.54 17.42 17.75
N ASP A 203 -0.98 17.01 18.91
CA ASP A 203 0.46 16.92 19.12
C ASP A 203 1.07 15.61 18.57
N ARG A 204 0.25 14.65 18.18
CA ARG A 204 0.72 13.38 17.65
C ARG A 204 1.17 13.53 16.21
N ILE A 205 2.40 13.13 15.93
CA ILE A 205 3.01 13.21 14.60
C ILE A 205 3.56 11.83 14.24
N ARG A 206 3.03 11.21 13.19
CA ARG A 206 3.56 9.96 12.65
C ARG A 206 3.91 10.13 11.19
N VAL A 207 5.06 9.60 10.80
CA VAL A 207 5.54 9.64 9.41
C VAL A 207 5.87 8.23 8.95
N GLY A 208 5.32 7.83 7.80
CA GLY A 208 5.62 6.57 7.14
C GLY A 208 6.57 6.80 5.97
N TYR A 209 7.52 5.89 5.78
CA TYR A 209 8.53 5.96 4.71
C TYR A 209 8.46 4.72 3.83
N LEU A 210 8.60 4.92 2.53
CA LEU A 210 8.74 3.89 1.51
C LEU A 210 10.04 4.06 0.74
N SER A 211 10.51 2.96 0.14
CA SER A 211 11.73 2.90 -0.68
C SER A 211 13.04 3.24 0.05
N VAL A 212 13.05 3.15 1.38
CA VAL A 212 14.25 3.41 2.21
C VAL A 212 14.74 2.16 2.90
N SER A 213 13.82 1.35 3.40
CA SER A 213 14.09 0.08 4.09
C SER A 213 13.41 -1.08 3.35
N ASP A 214 13.71 -2.32 3.71
CA ASP A 214 13.18 -3.55 3.08
C ASP A 214 11.66 -3.69 3.20
N VAL A 215 11.06 -3.04 4.19
CA VAL A 215 9.61 -2.95 4.41
C VAL A 215 9.21 -1.50 4.70
N PRO A 216 7.92 -1.13 4.55
CA PRO A 216 7.45 0.19 4.97
C PRO A 216 7.73 0.43 6.46
N VAL A 217 8.29 1.59 6.80
CA VAL A 217 8.60 1.96 8.19
C VAL A 217 7.74 3.15 8.61
N VAL A 218 7.19 3.09 9.82
CA VAL A 218 6.46 4.22 10.44
C VAL A 218 7.20 4.65 11.69
N VAL A 219 7.49 5.93 11.78
CA VAL A 219 8.18 6.55 12.92
C VAL A 219 7.22 7.50 13.63
N ASP A 220 7.15 7.39 14.95
CA ASP A 220 6.43 8.35 15.81
C ASP A 220 7.39 9.50 16.16
N LEU A 221 7.08 10.69 15.71
CA LEU A 221 7.84 11.91 15.93
C LEU A 221 7.16 12.85 16.94
N THR A 222 6.20 12.32 17.71
CA THR A 222 5.50 13.06 18.76
C THR A 222 6.48 13.61 19.79
N GLY A 223 6.41 14.90 20.08
CA GLY A 223 7.30 15.57 21.04
C GLY A 223 8.73 15.86 20.53
N VAL A 224 9.09 15.40 19.32
CA VAL A 224 10.39 15.69 18.71
C VAL A 224 10.39 17.12 18.15
N ALA A 225 11.43 17.90 18.52
CA ALA A 225 11.56 19.27 18.04
C ALA A 225 11.66 19.30 16.50
N PRO A 226 11.07 20.29 15.83
CA PRO A 226 11.05 20.35 14.36
C PRO A 226 12.41 20.17 13.70
N ALA A 227 13.47 20.76 14.25
CA ALA A 227 14.82 20.67 13.71
C ALA A 227 15.42 19.25 13.78
N ASP A 228 14.94 18.40 14.71
CA ASP A 228 15.52 17.09 14.99
C ASP A 228 14.71 15.93 14.37
N ARG A 229 13.50 16.20 13.84
CA ARG A 229 12.57 15.17 13.36
C ARG A 229 13.15 14.28 12.29
N ALA A 230 13.86 14.87 11.36
CA ALA A 230 14.41 14.13 10.23
C ALA A 230 15.54 13.18 10.65
N ASP A 231 16.39 13.64 11.57
CA ASP A 231 17.49 12.82 12.09
C ASP A 231 16.95 11.73 13.03
N ALA A 232 15.95 12.02 13.86
CA ALA A 232 15.23 11.02 14.66
C ALA A 232 14.58 9.96 13.77
N ALA A 233 13.99 10.35 12.63
CA ALA A 233 13.45 9.38 11.68
C ALA A 233 14.53 8.47 11.08
N LEU A 234 15.69 9.03 10.74
CA LEU A 234 16.81 8.29 10.14
C LEU A 234 17.42 7.23 11.07
N GLU A 235 17.24 7.33 12.38
CA GLU A 235 17.66 6.31 13.34
C GLU A 235 16.87 4.99 13.19
N HIS A 236 15.68 5.05 12.57
CA HIS A 236 14.79 3.92 12.36
C HIS A 236 14.79 3.39 10.91
N LEU A 237 15.58 4.00 10.02
CA LEU A 237 15.57 3.71 8.58
C LEU A 237 16.91 3.12 8.14
N ASP A 238 16.84 2.09 7.30
CA ASP A 238 18.01 1.41 6.74
C ASP A 238 18.21 1.78 5.26
N ALA A 239 18.71 3.00 5.03
CA ALA A 239 18.95 3.51 3.69
C ALA A 239 20.11 2.80 3.01
N ALA A 240 19.83 2.01 1.98
CA ALA A 240 20.81 1.29 1.18
C ALA A 240 21.17 2.01 -0.13
N THR A 241 22.34 1.69 -0.69
CA THR A 241 22.74 2.08 -2.05
C THR A 241 22.34 0.98 -3.02
N ASP A 242 21.69 1.37 -4.13
CA ASP A 242 21.34 0.48 -5.22
C ASP A 242 21.65 1.10 -6.60
N ILE A 243 21.17 0.49 -7.68
CA ILE A 243 21.36 0.97 -9.06
C ILE A 243 20.62 2.30 -9.35
N HIS A 244 19.70 2.72 -8.48
CA HIS A 244 18.85 3.89 -8.68
C HIS A 244 19.32 5.09 -7.85
N SER A 245 19.86 4.86 -6.64
CA SER A 245 20.22 5.92 -5.71
C SER A 245 21.28 5.49 -4.70
N THR A 246 22.06 6.45 -4.21
CA THR A 246 22.98 6.22 -3.08
C THR A 246 22.26 6.33 -1.74
N ALA A 247 22.76 5.64 -0.72
CA ALA A 247 22.27 5.77 0.66
C ALA A 247 22.33 7.23 1.17
N ALA A 248 23.38 7.96 0.81
CA ALA A 248 23.54 9.38 1.21
C ALA A 248 22.42 10.25 0.61
N TYR A 249 22.07 10.03 -0.67
CA TYR A 249 21.00 10.77 -1.32
C TYR A 249 19.62 10.39 -0.76
N ARG A 250 19.37 9.11 -0.49
CA ARG A 250 18.13 8.68 0.19
C ARG A 250 17.96 9.34 1.55
N ARG A 251 19.02 9.37 2.37
CA ARG A 251 19.00 10.08 3.66
C ARG A 251 18.70 11.56 3.51
N GLN A 252 19.26 12.23 2.49
CA GLN A 252 18.94 13.61 2.21
C GLN A 252 17.48 13.80 1.80
N LEU A 253 16.92 12.89 0.97
CA LEU A 253 15.50 12.92 0.60
C LEU A 253 14.60 12.70 1.81
N VAL A 254 14.95 11.78 2.73
CA VAL A 254 14.23 11.59 4.00
C VAL A 254 14.14 12.92 4.77
N ARG A 255 15.26 13.66 4.91
CA ARG A 255 15.24 14.96 5.60
C ARG A 255 14.26 15.94 4.96
N VAL A 256 14.36 16.12 3.65
CA VAL A 256 13.51 17.06 2.91
C VAL A 256 12.04 16.67 2.98
N LEU A 257 11.73 15.37 2.77
CA LEU A 257 10.35 14.89 2.74
C LEU A 257 9.71 14.89 4.12
N THR A 258 10.46 14.56 5.19
CA THR A 258 9.95 14.62 6.57
C THR A 258 9.43 16.03 6.89
N ASP A 259 10.25 17.07 6.67
CA ASP A 259 9.85 18.44 6.91
C ASP A 259 8.65 18.84 6.08
N ARG A 260 8.64 18.46 4.80
CA ARG A 260 7.60 18.83 3.84
C ARG A 260 6.25 18.20 4.20
N VAL A 261 6.20 16.88 4.41
CA VAL A 261 4.93 16.19 4.68
C VAL A 261 4.37 16.56 6.04
N VAL A 262 5.21 16.75 7.07
CA VAL A 262 4.76 17.20 8.38
C VAL A 262 4.21 18.63 8.33
N ALA A 263 4.89 19.55 7.63
CA ALA A 263 4.41 20.92 7.49
C ALA A 263 3.07 20.99 6.71
N VAL A 264 2.91 20.17 5.66
CA VAL A 264 1.64 20.11 4.90
C VAL A 264 0.54 19.49 5.75
N ALA A 265 0.79 18.36 6.42
CA ALA A 265 -0.19 17.70 7.27
C ALA A 265 -0.64 18.61 8.42
N THR A 266 0.28 19.36 9.04
CA THR A 266 -0.05 20.33 10.10
C THR A 266 -0.98 21.44 9.58
N ARG A 267 -0.71 22.01 8.40
CA ARG A 267 -1.61 22.98 7.78
C ARG A 267 -2.98 22.41 7.50
N ASN A 268 -3.05 21.17 7.02
CA ASN A 268 -4.32 20.50 6.71
C ASN A 268 -5.13 20.22 7.99
N ALA A 269 -4.48 19.88 9.10
CA ALA A 269 -5.12 19.73 10.41
C ALA A 269 -5.75 21.05 10.89
N THR A 270 -5.02 22.17 10.82
CA THR A 270 -5.52 23.48 11.26
C THR A 270 -6.66 24.01 10.40
N ALA A 271 -6.63 23.75 9.09
CA ALA A 271 -7.71 24.15 8.17
C ALA A 271 -9.04 23.43 8.49
N GLN A 272 -9.01 22.19 8.96
CA GLN A 272 -10.20 21.45 9.39
C GLN A 272 -10.71 21.87 10.77
N GLY A 273 -9.84 22.36 11.66
CA GLY A 273 -10.20 22.83 12.99
C GLY A 273 -10.81 24.25 13.03
N GLY A 274 -10.52 25.10 12.02
CA GLY A 274 -10.98 26.49 11.94
C GLY A 274 -12.38 26.69 11.34
N GLY A 275 -13.08 25.65 10.94
CA GLY A 275 -14.40 25.68 10.29
C GLY A 275 -15.59 25.44 11.24
N ARG A 276 -15.44 25.68 12.56
CA ARG A 276 -16.52 25.56 13.54
C ARG A 276 -17.02 26.94 13.99
#